data_6f7cfc05d1c132126e537eb7ba8c2b9f
#
_entry.id   6f7cfc05d1c132126e537eb7ba8c2b9f
#
_cell.length_a   1.000
_cell.length_b   1.000
_cell.length_c   1.000
_cell.angle_alpha   90.00
_cell.angle_beta   90.00
_cell.angle_gamma   90.00
#
_symmetry.space_group_name_H-M   'P 1'
#
loop_
_entity.id
_entity.type
_entity.pdbx_description
1 polymer ?
#
loop_
_entity_poly.entity_id
_entity_poly.type
_entity_poly.pdbx_seq_one_letter_code
_entity_poly.pdbx_strand_id
1 'polypeptide(L)'
;MMEKTYPGDITRVHGIRVGHAQNASARTGVTVVLCRKEGATGGVSVRGAAPGTRETDLLRPGNLVENVNAVVLSGGSAYGLDAAGGVMRYLEQMACGMDMGVARVPIVPA
;
A
#
# COMPACT_ATOMS: atom_id res chain seq x y z
N MET A 1 -30.84 -19.21 -8.09
CA MET A 1 -29.81 -18.86 -7.10
C MET A 1 -29.76 -17.34 -6.94
N MET A 2 -29.90 -16.87 -5.72
CA MET A 2 -29.80 -15.43 -5.49
C MET A 2 -28.34 -15.02 -5.39
N GLU A 3 -27.93 -14.06 -6.21
CA GLU A 3 -26.66 -13.42 -6.04
C GLU A 3 -26.62 -12.65 -4.72
N LYS A 4 -25.57 -12.87 -3.94
CA LYS A 4 -25.31 -12.02 -2.80
C LYS A 4 -24.76 -10.69 -3.29
N THR A 5 -25.43 -9.60 -2.99
CA THR A 5 -24.92 -8.26 -3.22
C THR A 5 -24.23 -7.77 -1.95
N TYR A 6 -23.04 -7.24 -2.12
CA TYR A 6 -22.29 -6.61 -1.03
C TYR A 6 -22.24 -5.10 -1.33
N PRO A 7 -23.27 -4.35 -0.89
CA PRO A 7 -23.29 -2.91 -1.16
C PRO A 7 -22.17 -2.21 -0.40
N GLY A 8 -21.48 -1.33 -1.09
CA GLY A 8 -20.38 -0.56 -0.53
C GLY A 8 -19.03 -1.03 -1.04
N ASP A 9 -18.01 -0.39 -0.55
CA ASP A 9 -16.64 -0.65 -0.91
C ASP A 9 -15.71 -0.38 0.30
N ILE A 10 -14.41 -0.62 0.10
CA ILE A 10 -13.43 -0.48 1.17
C ILE A 10 -13.36 0.95 1.74
N THR A 11 -13.75 1.97 0.97
CA THR A 11 -13.71 3.36 1.45
C THR A 11 -14.77 3.65 2.50
N ARG A 12 -15.69 2.75 2.73
CA ARG A 12 -16.63 2.83 3.87
C ARG A 12 -15.94 2.59 5.21
N VAL A 13 -14.78 1.97 5.20
CA VAL A 13 -13.98 1.84 6.43
C VAL A 13 -13.36 3.19 6.73
N HIS A 14 -13.63 3.71 7.94
CA HIS A 14 -13.15 5.03 8.34
C HIS A 14 -11.62 5.14 8.20
N GLY A 15 -11.19 6.17 7.51
CA GLY A 15 -9.77 6.46 7.31
C GLY A 15 -9.13 5.77 6.11
N ILE A 16 -9.86 4.90 5.41
CA ILE A 16 -9.36 4.26 4.19
C ILE A 16 -9.75 5.10 2.97
N ARG A 17 -8.76 5.40 2.14
CA ARG A 17 -8.95 6.07 0.86
C ARG A 17 -8.27 5.26 -0.23
N VAL A 18 -8.79 5.31 -1.44
CA VAL A 18 -8.28 4.54 -2.57
C VAL A 18 -8.10 5.47 -3.77
N GLY A 19 -6.98 5.30 -4.45
CA GLY A 19 -6.71 6.01 -5.68
C GLY A 19 -6.17 5.06 -6.74
N HIS A 20 -6.42 5.41 -7.99
CA HIS A 20 -5.96 4.64 -9.14
C HIS A 20 -5.26 5.55 -10.13
N ALA A 21 -4.24 5.02 -10.79
CA ALA A 21 -3.62 5.66 -11.94
C ALA A 21 -3.31 4.59 -12.98
N GLN A 22 -3.37 4.96 -14.26
CA GLN A 22 -3.12 4.00 -15.32
C GLN A 22 -2.42 4.66 -16.50
N ASN A 23 -1.71 3.83 -17.25
CA ASN A 23 -1.20 4.17 -18.57
C ASN A 23 -1.83 3.19 -19.57
N ALA A 24 -2.87 3.65 -20.27
CA ALA A 24 -3.66 2.79 -21.14
C ALA A 24 -2.85 2.28 -22.34
N SER A 25 -1.92 3.08 -22.86
CA SER A 25 -1.08 2.65 -23.99
C SER A 25 -0.05 1.60 -23.59
N ALA A 26 0.49 1.70 -22.40
CA ALA A 26 1.40 0.69 -21.84
C ALA A 26 0.66 -0.48 -21.17
N ARG A 27 -0.65 -0.41 -21.07
CA ARG A 27 -1.51 -1.43 -20.43
C ARG A 27 -1.06 -1.77 -19.01
N THR A 28 -0.76 -0.75 -18.23
CA THR A 28 -0.35 -0.91 -16.83
C THR A 28 -1.04 0.12 -15.97
N GLY A 29 -0.99 -0.11 -14.67
CA GLY A 29 -1.62 0.79 -13.73
C GLY A 29 -1.23 0.46 -12.30
N VAL A 30 -1.74 1.28 -11.40
CA VAL A 30 -1.49 1.15 -9.97
C VAL A 30 -2.77 1.50 -9.21
N THR A 31 -3.00 0.77 -8.14
CA THR A 31 -4.01 1.11 -7.13
C THR A 31 -3.32 1.32 -5.80
N VAL A 32 -3.67 2.39 -5.13
CA VAL A 32 -3.11 2.74 -3.82
C VAL A 32 -4.24 2.76 -2.80
N VAL A 33 -4.06 2.01 -1.72
CA VAL A 33 -4.94 2.02 -0.57
C VAL A 33 -4.23 2.79 0.53
N LEU A 34 -4.73 3.98 0.86
CA LEU A 34 -4.17 4.82 1.90
C LEU A 34 -4.84 4.51 3.23
N CYS A 35 -4.04 4.34 4.27
CA CYS A 35 -4.51 4.15 5.64
C CYS A 35 -4.69 5.50 6.34
N ARG A 36 -5.19 5.45 7.58
CA ARG A 36 -5.26 6.63 8.43
C ARG A 36 -3.86 7.23 8.65
N LYS A 37 -3.81 8.50 9.02
CA LYS A 37 -2.55 9.22 9.23
C LYS A 37 -1.60 8.49 10.20
N GLU A 38 -2.14 7.93 11.26
CA GLU A 38 -1.38 7.17 12.27
C GLU A 38 -0.99 5.77 11.79
N GLY A 39 -1.44 5.35 10.61
CA GLY A 39 -1.19 4.05 10.06
C GLY A 39 -2.19 2.99 10.49
N ALA A 40 -2.05 1.80 9.94
CA ALA A 40 -2.88 0.64 10.27
C ALA A 40 -2.00 -0.59 10.45
N THR A 41 -2.45 -1.51 11.29
CA THR A 41 -1.77 -2.80 11.44
C THR A 41 -1.86 -3.57 10.12
N GLY A 42 -0.73 -4.06 9.65
CA GLY A 42 -0.64 -4.79 8.39
C GLY A 42 -0.34 -6.27 8.60
N GLY A 43 -0.71 -7.06 7.62
CA GLY A 43 -0.38 -8.47 7.53
C GLY A 43 -0.04 -8.84 6.09
N VAL A 44 0.68 -9.94 5.89
CA VAL A 44 1.12 -10.34 4.57
C VAL A 44 1.17 -11.84 4.42
N SER A 45 0.92 -12.30 3.20
CA SER A 45 1.22 -13.66 2.76
C SER A 45 1.95 -13.56 1.44
N VAL A 46 3.18 -14.06 1.39
CA VAL A 46 4.00 -14.06 0.17
C VAL A 46 4.19 -15.49 -0.26
N ARG A 47 3.70 -15.80 -1.45
CA ARG A 47 3.68 -17.17 -1.98
C ARG A 47 4.09 -17.17 -3.46
N GLY A 48 4.44 -18.35 -3.96
CA GLY A 48 4.82 -18.56 -5.36
C GLY A 48 6.32 -18.65 -5.54
N ALA A 49 6.72 -19.02 -6.76
CA ALA A 49 8.11 -19.29 -7.10
C ALA A 49 8.94 -18.03 -7.33
N ALA A 50 8.28 -16.91 -7.64
CA ALA A 50 8.96 -15.66 -7.96
C ALA A 50 8.17 -14.45 -7.44
N PRO A 51 7.99 -14.34 -6.12
CA PRO A 51 7.24 -13.21 -5.58
C PRO A 51 8.02 -11.90 -5.75
N GLY A 52 7.39 -10.91 -6.37
CA GLY A 52 7.92 -9.56 -6.48
C GLY A 52 7.20 -8.66 -5.49
N THR A 53 7.86 -8.33 -4.39
CA THR A 53 7.26 -7.51 -3.34
C THR A 53 8.25 -6.47 -2.83
N ARG A 54 7.71 -5.47 -2.11
CA ARG A 54 8.49 -4.43 -1.47
C ARG A 54 7.98 -4.21 -0.06
N GLU A 55 8.87 -4.13 0.93
CA GLU A 55 8.58 -3.86 2.33
C GLU A 55 7.69 -4.90 3.03
N THR A 56 7.51 -6.08 2.44
CA THR A 56 6.62 -7.10 3.01
C THR A 56 7.24 -7.82 4.21
N ASP A 57 8.55 -7.84 4.33
CA ASP A 57 9.22 -8.46 5.48
C ASP A 57 8.89 -7.74 6.79
N LEU A 58 8.60 -6.43 6.74
CA LEU A 58 8.22 -5.66 7.92
C LEU A 58 6.88 -6.11 8.51
N LEU A 59 6.05 -6.77 7.72
CA LEU A 59 4.72 -7.21 8.16
C LEU A 59 4.73 -8.55 8.90
N ARG A 60 5.89 -9.18 9.01
CA ARG A 60 6.02 -10.41 9.78
C ARG A 60 5.91 -10.13 11.26
N PRO A 61 5.23 -11.02 12.02
CA PRO A 61 5.14 -10.87 13.48
C PRO A 61 6.52 -10.78 14.12
N GLY A 62 6.65 -9.91 15.11
CA GLY A 62 7.90 -9.72 15.85
C GLY A 62 8.83 -8.64 15.31
N ASN A 63 8.51 -8.03 14.17
CA ASN A 63 9.27 -6.89 13.68
C ASN A 63 8.88 -5.60 14.39
N LEU A 64 9.81 -4.64 14.42
CA LEU A 64 9.64 -3.38 15.15
C LEU A 64 8.54 -2.49 14.58
N VAL A 65 8.33 -2.56 13.27
CA VAL A 65 7.34 -1.73 12.60
C VAL A 65 6.00 -2.46 12.60
N GLU A 66 5.01 -1.87 13.25
CA GLU A 66 3.69 -2.48 13.41
C GLU A 66 2.65 -1.92 12.44
N ASN A 67 2.83 -0.67 11.99
CA ASN A 67 1.85 0.04 11.20
C ASN A 67 2.35 0.32 9.79
N VAL A 68 1.43 0.22 8.83
CA VAL A 68 1.65 0.63 7.45
C VAL A 68 0.83 1.89 7.16
N ASN A 69 1.32 2.70 6.23
CA ASN A 69 0.67 3.95 5.85
C ASN A 69 -0.12 3.83 4.55
N ALA A 70 0.25 2.90 3.70
CA ALA A 70 -0.47 2.59 2.47
C ALA A 70 -0.09 1.20 1.98
N VAL A 71 -0.91 0.66 1.08
CA VAL A 71 -0.61 -0.57 0.32
C VAL A 71 -0.73 -0.23 -1.15
N VAL A 72 0.24 -0.67 -1.94
CA VAL A 72 0.28 -0.44 -3.38
C VAL A 72 0.09 -1.75 -4.12
N LEU A 73 -0.85 -1.76 -5.05
CA LEU A 73 -1.07 -2.85 -5.99
C LEU A 73 -0.64 -2.34 -7.36
N SER A 74 0.52 -2.78 -7.83
CA SER A 74 1.12 -2.22 -9.04
C SER A 74 1.25 -3.27 -10.14
N GLY A 75 1.00 -2.85 -11.40
CA GLY A 75 1.39 -3.57 -12.59
C GLY A 75 2.79 -3.17 -13.04
N GLY A 76 3.26 -3.79 -14.12
CA GLY A 76 4.57 -3.43 -14.69
C GLY A 76 5.73 -4.30 -14.21
N SER A 77 5.44 -5.51 -13.73
CA SER A 77 6.45 -6.46 -13.25
C SER A 77 7.25 -5.86 -12.08
N ALA A 78 8.49 -6.29 -11.88
CA ALA A 78 9.34 -5.78 -10.80
C ALA A 78 9.55 -4.26 -10.88
N TYR A 79 9.61 -3.70 -12.08
CA TYR A 79 9.71 -2.25 -12.27
C TYR A 79 8.53 -1.49 -11.68
N GLY A 80 7.34 -2.09 -11.68
CA GLY A 80 6.14 -1.48 -11.12
C GLY A 80 6.21 -1.21 -9.63
N LEU A 81 7.10 -1.89 -8.91
CA LEU A 81 7.31 -1.65 -7.48
C LEU A 81 7.82 -0.23 -7.19
N ASP A 82 8.41 0.44 -8.16
CA ASP A 82 8.84 1.84 -8.01
C ASP A 82 7.69 2.81 -7.77
N ALA A 83 6.45 2.42 -8.11
CA ALA A 83 5.28 3.23 -7.80
C ALA A 83 5.15 3.50 -6.30
N ALA A 84 5.60 2.59 -5.45
CA ALA A 84 5.59 2.79 -4.00
C ALA A 84 6.45 3.99 -3.58
N GLY A 85 7.53 4.29 -4.30
CA GLY A 85 8.35 5.48 -4.04
C GLY A 85 7.59 6.79 -4.22
N GLY A 86 6.71 6.86 -5.23
CA GLY A 86 5.84 8.02 -5.43
C GLY A 86 4.83 8.19 -4.30
N VAL A 87 4.26 7.09 -3.84
CA VAL A 87 3.34 7.10 -2.69
C VAL A 87 4.07 7.54 -1.42
N MET A 88 5.28 7.06 -1.20
CA MET A 88 6.09 7.49 -0.05
C MET A 88 6.34 8.99 -0.06
N ARG A 89 6.68 9.57 -1.20
CA ARG A 89 6.88 11.02 -1.34
C ARG A 89 5.62 11.80 -1.01
N TYR A 90 4.48 11.35 -1.50
CA TYR A 90 3.20 11.97 -1.18
C TYR A 90 2.92 11.94 0.33
N LEU A 91 3.09 10.79 0.95
CA LEU A 91 2.84 10.62 2.38
C LEU A 91 3.81 11.44 3.24
N GLU A 92 5.06 11.52 2.84
CA GLU A 92 6.04 12.37 3.52
C GLU A 92 5.62 13.84 3.50
N GLN A 93 5.15 14.32 2.35
CA GLN A 93 4.62 15.68 2.22
C GLN A 93 3.42 15.93 3.14
N MET A 94 2.63 14.89 3.40
CA MET A 94 1.48 14.95 4.29
C MET A 94 1.84 14.70 5.76
N ALA A 95 3.12 14.62 6.07
CA ALA A 95 3.67 14.34 7.41
C ALA A 95 3.17 12.99 7.97
N CYS A 96 3.02 12.01 7.10
CA CYS A 96 2.68 10.63 7.47
C CYS A 96 3.92 9.76 7.40
N GLY A 97 4.06 8.84 8.34
CA GLY A 97 5.16 7.89 8.36
C GLY A 97 5.83 7.80 9.72
N MET A 98 6.77 6.88 9.80
CA MET A 98 7.55 6.66 11.01
C MET A 98 8.49 7.84 11.25
N ASP A 99 8.48 8.39 12.46
CA ASP A 99 9.34 9.51 12.83
C ASP A 99 10.76 9.01 13.07
N MET A 100 11.69 9.43 12.22
CA MET A 100 13.10 9.08 12.30
C MET A 100 13.96 10.22 12.84
N GLY A 101 13.35 11.27 13.39
CA GLY A 101 14.04 12.43 13.94
C GLY A 101 14.32 13.52 12.91
N VAL A 102 14.90 13.17 11.77
CA VAL A 102 15.23 14.10 10.67
C VAL A 102 14.16 14.15 9.60
N ALA A 103 13.37 13.09 9.48
CA ALA A 103 12.30 12.97 8.50
C ALA A 103 11.31 11.90 8.95
N ARG A 104 10.11 11.93 8.35
CA ARG A 104 9.18 10.81 8.46
C ARG A 104 9.38 9.86 7.30
N VAL A 105 9.39 8.58 7.59
CA VAL A 105 9.54 7.53 6.57
C VAL A 105 8.24 6.74 6.49
N PRO A 106 7.43 6.95 5.45
CA PRO A 106 6.22 6.18 5.24
C PRO A 106 6.52 4.70 4.98
N ILE A 107 5.70 3.83 5.52
CA ILE A 107 5.80 2.38 5.29
C ILE A 107 4.74 2.01 4.27
N VAL A 108 5.19 1.58 3.09
CA VAL A 108 4.33 1.34 1.92
C VAL A 108 4.68 0.00 1.30
N PRO A 109 4.05 -1.08 1.75
CA PRO A 109 4.19 -2.38 1.10
C PRO A 109 3.62 -2.38 -0.31
N ALA A 110 4.26 -3.11 -1.16
CA ALA A 110 3.84 -3.25 -2.54
C ALA A 110 4.06 -4.67 -3.06
#